data_28a129855fad23d4d9cd92a762712352
#
_entry.id   28a129855fad23d4d9cd92a762712352
#
_cell.length_a   1.000
_cell.length_b   1.000
_cell.length_c   1.000
_cell.angle_alpha   90.00
_cell.angle_beta   90.00
_cell.angle_gamma   90.00
#
_symmetry.space_group_name_H-M   'P 1'
#
loop_
_entity.id
_entity.type
_entity.pdbx_description
1 polymer ?
#
loop_
_entity_poly.entity_id
_entity_poly.type
_entity_poly.pdbx_seq_one_letter_code
_entity_poly.pdbx_strand_id
1 'polypeptide(L)'
;MAFEPFEQMYARAGADLGRLPWANLAPDRYLVAWLDSADAPRPGRTIVVGCGLGDDAEELARRGHRVTAFDVSPSAIAWCRERFPASPVDYVVADVLDLPAAWDGTWDAVVENRTVQSLEPVHWSHAIAEIAALVAPGGVAFVRCFGRDDDAPRGNTRPWPLSRRDLIGFTDAGLVEEAFADRADPELRGRSFTVRYRRAPPTA
;
A
#
# COMPACT_ATOMS: atom_id res chain seq x y z
N MET A 1 -10.88 -10.20 -15.59
CA MET A 1 -9.62 -9.66 -15.01
C MET A 1 -9.77 -9.60 -13.48
N ALA A 2 -8.72 -9.84 -12.70
CA ALA A 2 -8.79 -9.94 -11.22
C ALA A 2 -9.27 -8.65 -10.52
N PHE A 3 -9.24 -7.52 -11.21
CA PHE A 3 -9.48 -6.18 -10.66
C PHE A 3 -10.79 -5.52 -11.10
N GLU A 4 -11.54 -6.14 -11.99
CA GLU A 4 -12.83 -5.62 -12.46
C GLU A 4 -13.81 -5.23 -11.34
N PRO A 5 -13.83 -5.94 -10.17
CA PRO A 5 -14.69 -5.55 -9.06
C PRO A 5 -14.37 -4.17 -8.48
N PHE A 6 -13.08 -3.77 -8.40
CA PHE A 6 -12.69 -2.46 -7.86
C PHE A 6 -13.12 -1.32 -8.79
N GLU A 7 -12.81 -1.44 -10.09
CA GLU A 7 -13.26 -0.46 -11.06
C GLU A 7 -14.78 -0.27 -11.03
N GLN A 8 -15.54 -1.37 -10.97
CA GLN A 8 -16.99 -1.29 -10.86
C GLN A 8 -17.47 -0.62 -9.58
N MET A 9 -16.77 -0.79 -8.45
CA MET A 9 -17.12 -0.13 -7.18
C MET A 9 -16.87 1.38 -7.28
N TYR A 10 -15.72 1.81 -7.80
CA TYR A 10 -15.43 3.22 -8.02
C TYR A 10 -16.40 3.86 -9.03
N ALA A 11 -16.65 3.22 -10.15
CA ALA A 11 -17.58 3.70 -11.16
C ALA A 11 -19.02 3.84 -10.62
N ARG A 12 -19.46 2.90 -9.77
CA ARG A 12 -20.80 2.93 -9.14
C ARG A 12 -20.89 3.95 -8.01
N ALA A 13 -19.81 4.21 -7.30
CA ALA A 13 -19.80 5.22 -6.24
C ALA A 13 -20.08 6.61 -6.82
N GLY A 14 -19.58 6.88 -8.02
CA GLY A 14 -19.73 8.19 -8.65
C GLY A 14 -19.24 9.28 -7.72
N ALA A 15 -19.99 10.39 -7.61
CA ALA A 15 -19.64 11.49 -6.73
C ALA A 15 -19.83 11.20 -5.22
N ASP A 16 -20.46 10.09 -4.85
CA ASP A 16 -20.69 9.70 -3.46
C ASP A 16 -19.59 8.74 -2.97
N LEU A 17 -18.44 9.32 -2.58
CA LEU A 17 -17.29 8.57 -2.07
C LEU A 17 -17.59 7.80 -0.77
N GLY A 18 -18.64 8.19 -0.02
CA GLY A 18 -19.11 7.49 1.17
C GLY A 18 -19.64 6.07 0.90
N ARG A 19 -19.88 5.73 -0.38
CA ARG A 19 -20.25 4.38 -0.81
C ARG A 19 -19.06 3.41 -0.89
N LEU A 20 -17.84 3.91 -0.80
CA LEU A 20 -16.63 3.06 -0.78
C LEU A 20 -16.32 2.67 0.65
N PRO A 21 -16.40 1.37 1.03
CA PRO A 21 -16.24 0.94 2.42
C PRO A 21 -14.88 1.24 3.05
N TRP A 22 -13.89 1.55 2.21
CA TRP A 22 -12.51 1.87 2.63
C TRP A 22 -12.19 3.36 2.60
N ALA A 23 -13.10 4.22 2.12
CA ALA A 23 -12.87 5.65 1.95
C ALA A 23 -13.00 6.38 3.29
N ASN A 24 -11.89 6.64 3.94
CA ASN A 24 -11.85 7.45 5.16
C ASN A 24 -11.68 8.95 4.85
N LEU A 25 -11.34 9.32 3.60
CA LEU A 25 -11.05 10.69 3.15
C LEU A 25 -10.02 11.41 4.03
N ALA A 26 -9.09 10.64 4.57
CA ALA A 26 -7.99 11.08 5.40
C ALA A 26 -6.84 10.08 5.27
N PRO A 27 -5.58 10.51 5.45
CA PRO A 27 -4.44 9.61 5.43
C PRO A 27 -4.52 8.58 6.55
N ASP A 28 -3.94 7.42 6.31
CA ASP A 28 -3.93 6.33 7.29
C ASP A 28 -3.17 6.75 8.56
N ARG A 29 -3.82 6.59 9.72
CA ARG A 29 -3.26 7.01 11.02
C ARG A 29 -1.95 6.30 11.37
N TYR A 30 -1.75 5.07 10.93
CA TYR A 30 -0.51 4.32 11.20
C TYR A 30 0.63 4.78 10.30
N LEU A 31 0.31 5.13 9.04
CA LEU A 31 1.26 5.79 8.15
C LEU A 31 1.67 7.15 8.73
N VAL A 32 0.71 7.98 9.14
CA VAL A 32 0.99 9.29 9.76
C VAL A 32 1.85 9.12 11.02
N ALA A 33 1.51 8.18 11.90
CA ALA A 33 2.29 7.92 13.11
C ALA A 33 3.74 7.48 12.80
N TRP A 34 3.95 6.70 11.73
CA TRP A 34 5.31 6.38 11.30
C TRP A 34 6.03 7.61 10.75
N LEU A 35 5.38 8.39 9.91
CA LEU A 35 5.96 9.61 9.33
C LEU A 35 6.26 10.71 10.38
N ASP A 36 5.61 10.66 11.55
CA ASP A 36 5.88 11.54 12.70
C ASP A 36 6.98 10.99 13.63
N SER A 37 7.42 9.76 13.42
CA SER A 37 8.41 9.10 14.27
C SER A 37 9.84 9.46 13.88
N ALA A 38 10.80 9.16 14.78
CA ALA A 38 12.23 9.30 14.52
C ALA A 38 12.74 8.36 13.39
N ASP A 39 11.96 7.31 13.11
CA ASP A 39 12.27 6.31 12.07
C ASP A 39 11.63 6.65 10.72
N ALA A 40 11.03 7.83 10.58
CA ALA A 40 10.46 8.28 9.32
C ALA A 40 11.52 8.29 8.20
N PRO A 41 11.17 7.89 6.98
CA PRO A 41 12.09 8.02 5.86
C PRO A 41 12.34 9.50 5.56
N ARG A 42 13.55 9.81 5.13
CA ARG A 42 13.82 11.16 4.59
C ARG A 42 12.99 11.36 3.33
N PRO A 43 12.53 12.60 3.07
CA PRO A 43 11.86 12.92 1.81
C PRO A 43 12.69 12.47 0.60
N GLY A 44 12.09 11.64 -0.24
CA GLY A 44 12.73 11.00 -1.39
C GLY A 44 11.69 10.59 -2.44
N ARG A 45 12.09 9.74 -3.37
CA ARG A 45 11.18 9.12 -4.34
C ARG A 45 10.32 8.09 -3.63
N THR A 46 9.02 8.30 -3.63
CA THR A 46 8.08 7.44 -2.90
C THR A 46 7.00 6.93 -3.85
N ILE A 47 6.68 5.66 -3.74
CA ILE A 47 5.55 5.06 -4.47
C ILE A 47 4.49 4.57 -3.50
N VAL A 48 3.22 4.85 -3.82
CA VAL A 48 2.04 4.36 -3.09
C VAL A 48 1.33 3.33 -3.93
N VAL A 49 1.23 2.13 -3.41
CA VAL A 49 0.64 0.95 -4.08
C VAL A 49 -0.86 0.89 -3.80
N GLY A 50 -1.69 0.82 -4.85
CA GLY A 50 -3.13 0.77 -4.70
C GLY A 50 -3.66 1.99 -3.95
N CYS A 51 -3.36 3.19 -4.45
CA CYS A 51 -3.55 4.45 -3.74
C CYS A 51 -5.00 4.83 -3.45
N GLY A 52 -5.97 4.14 -4.05
CA GLY A 52 -7.38 4.41 -3.86
C GLY A 52 -7.74 5.87 -4.18
N LEU A 53 -8.17 6.61 -3.16
CA LEU A 53 -8.58 8.02 -3.29
C LEU A 53 -7.44 9.03 -3.06
N GLY A 54 -6.19 8.58 -2.85
CA GLY A 54 -5.00 9.40 -2.87
C GLY A 54 -4.59 10.03 -1.53
N ASP A 55 -5.35 9.84 -0.45
CA ASP A 55 -5.12 10.56 0.82
C ASP A 55 -3.72 10.30 1.41
N ASP A 56 -3.21 9.05 1.35
CA ASP A 56 -1.85 8.71 1.80
C ASP A 56 -0.78 9.35 0.91
N ALA A 57 -1.03 9.40 -0.40
CA ALA A 57 -0.10 9.99 -1.35
C ALA A 57 0.03 11.51 -1.15
N GLU A 58 -1.09 12.19 -0.90
CA GLU A 58 -1.11 13.62 -0.61
C GLU A 58 -0.39 13.97 0.69
N GLU A 59 -0.56 13.15 1.73
CA GLU A 59 0.16 13.33 3.00
C GLU A 59 1.67 13.19 2.82
N LEU A 60 2.13 12.21 2.05
CA LEU A 60 3.54 12.05 1.71
C LEU A 60 4.08 13.25 0.91
N ALA A 61 3.32 13.71 -0.09
CA ALA A 61 3.69 14.88 -0.89
C ALA A 61 3.77 16.16 -0.02
N ARG A 62 2.80 16.36 0.88
CA ARG A 62 2.80 17.46 1.85
C ARG A 62 4.04 17.46 2.75
N ARG A 63 4.63 16.29 3.02
CA ARG A 63 5.88 16.11 3.78
C ARG A 63 7.15 16.24 2.92
N GLY A 64 7.01 16.58 1.64
CA GLY A 64 8.13 16.86 0.75
C GLY A 64 8.65 15.64 -0.03
N HIS A 65 7.96 14.51 0.01
CA HIS A 65 8.28 13.37 -0.85
C HIS A 65 7.91 13.66 -2.30
N ARG A 66 8.66 13.10 -3.24
CA ARG A 66 8.30 13.04 -4.67
C ARG A 66 7.49 11.77 -4.88
N VAL A 67 6.19 11.92 -4.99
CA VAL A 67 5.26 10.80 -4.93
C VAL A 67 4.75 10.42 -6.31
N THR A 68 4.86 9.13 -6.64
CA THR A 68 4.04 8.47 -7.64
C THR A 68 3.05 7.57 -6.90
N ALA A 69 1.78 7.62 -7.28
CA ALA A 69 0.74 6.82 -6.67
C ALA A 69 -0.05 6.11 -7.76
N PHE A 70 -0.23 4.81 -7.64
CA PHE A 70 -0.96 4.05 -8.64
C PHE A 70 -2.12 3.24 -8.07
N ASP A 71 -3.12 3.07 -8.90
CA ASP A 71 -4.23 2.14 -8.67
C ASP A 71 -4.57 1.45 -9.99
N VAL A 72 -5.09 0.25 -9.92
CA VAL A 72 -5.54 -0.50 -11.10
C VAL A 72 -6.81 0.09 -11.70
N SER A 73 -7.58 0.85 -10.91
CA SER A 73 -8.83 1.48 -11.32
C SER A 73 -8.59 2.85 -11.98
N PRO A 74 -8.88 3.01 -13.28
CA PRO A 74 -8.89 4.33 -13.91
C PRO A 74 -9.82 5.33 -13.22
N SER A 75 -10.95 4.86 -12.69
CA SER A 75 -11.90 5.70 -11.93
C SER A 75 -11.29 6.20 -10.63
N ALA A 76 -10.52 5.38 -9.88
CA ALA A 76 -9.82 5.82 -8.69
C ALA A 76 -8.82 6.95 -9.01
N ILE A 77 -8.02 6.77 -10.05
CA ILE A 77 -7.05 7.77 -10.50
C ILE A 77 -7.73 9.06 -10.99
N ALA A 78 -8.85 8.95 -11.69
CA ALA A 78 -9.63 10.12 -12.07
C ALA A 78 -10.13 10.90 -10.84
N TRP A 79 -10.62 10.19 -9.82
CA TRP A 79 -11.04 10.78 -8.54
C TRP A 79 -9.88 11.47 -7.81
N CYS A 80 -8.68 10.87 -7.77
CA CYS A 80 -7.51 11.53 -7.18
C CYS A 80 -7.24 12.87 -7.84
N ARG A 81 -7.21 12.91 -9.18
CA ARG A 81 -6.96 14.15 -9.95
C ARG A 81 -8.05 15.20 -9.77
N GLU A 82 -9.31 14.77 -9.62
CA GLU A 82 -10.43 15.68 -9.36
C GLU A 82 -10.41 16.24 -7.94
N ARG A 83 -10.13 15.39 -6.95
CA ARG A 83 -10.01 15.81 -5.54
C ARG A 83 -8.84 16.74 -5.29
N PHE A 84 -7.74 16.52 -5.99
CA PHE A 84 -6.46 17.22 -5.77
C PHE A 84 -5.92 17.85 -7.06
N PRO A 85 -6.62 18.84 -7.65
CA PRO A 85 -6.29 19.34 -8.98
C PRO A 85 -4.96 20.11 -9.05
N ALA A 86 -4.39 20.52 -7.92
CA ALA A 86 -3.10 21.20 -7.81
C ALA A 86 -2.01 20.31 -7.17
N SER A 87 -2.27 19.00 -7.05
CA SER A 87 -1.33 18.07 -6.43
C SER A 87 -0.04 17.90 -7.24
N PRO A 88 1.11 17.81 -6.58
CA PRO A 88 2.37 17.42 -7.22
C PRO A 88 2.51 15.88 -7.37
N VAL A 89 1.55 15.09 -6.92
CA VAL A 89 1.57 13.63 -7.01
C VAL A 89 1.37 13.18 -8.45
N ASP A 90 2.22 12.28 -8.91
CA ASP A 90 2.05 11.60 -10.20
C ASP A 90 1.09 10.40 -10.04
N TYR A 91 -0.17 10.59 -10.43
CA TYR A 91 -1.19 9.56 -10.37
C TYR A 91 -1.21 8.72 -11.65
N VAL A 92 -0.99 7.41 -11.53
CA VAL A 92 -0.82 6.47 -12.65
C VAL A 92 -1.80 5.31 -12.54
N VAL A 93 -2.36 4.88 -13.67
CA VAL A 93 -3.10 3.60 -13.72
C VAL A 93 -2.09 2.49 -13.96
N ALA A 94 -1.95 1.56 -13.00
CA ALA A 94 -1.06 0.41 -13.11
C ALA A 94 -1.59 -0.78 -12.30
N ASP A 95 -1.24 -1.98 -12.74
CA ASP A 95 -1.58 -3.25 -12.07
C ASP A 95 -0.41 -3.70 -11.22
N VAL A 96 -0.64 -3.95 -9.92
CA VAL A 96 0.39 -4.44 -9.00
C VAL A 96 0.93 -5.83 -9.39
N LEU A 97 0.24 -6.56 -10.25
CA LEU A 97 0.68 -7.85 -10.78
C LEU A 97 1.46 -7.74 -12.10
N ASP A 98 1.61 -6.55 -12.66
CA ASP A 98 2.32 -6.31 -13.93
C ASP A 98 2.90 -4.89 -13.92
N LEU A 99 3.85 -4.65 -13.00
CA LEU A 99 4.50 -3.35 -12.83
C LEU A 99 5.59 -3.14 -13.89
N PRO A 100 5.84 -1.88 -14.30
CA PRO A 100 6.94 -1.57 -15.20
C PRO A 100 8.29 -1.96 -14.58
N ALA A 101 9.08 -2.81 -15.25
CA ALA A 101 10.42 -3.20 -14.79
C ALA A 101 11.36 -2.00 -14.53
N ALA A 102 11.10 -0.85 -15.17
CA ALA A 102 11.84 0.38 -14.92
C ALA A 102 11.60 0.96 -13.51
N TRP A 103 10.64 0.45 -12.76
CA TRP A 103 10.35 0.87 -11.38
C TRP A 103 11.14 0.06 -10.36
N ASP A 104 11.71 -1.09 -10.74
CA ASP A 104 12.47 -1.97 -9.85
C ASP A 104 13.66 -1.26 -9.23
N GLY A 105 13.79 -1.35 -7.91
CA GLY A 105 14.90 -0.81 -7.16
C GLY A 105 15.06 0.70 -7.24
N THR A 106 14.00 1.44 -7.57
CA THR A 106 14.12 2.89 -7.82
C THR A 106 13.46 3.77 -6.76
N TRP A 107 12.76 3.20 -5.77
CA TRP A 107 11.98 3.96 -4.79
C TRP A 107 12.63 3.95 -3.40
N ASP A 108 12.89 5.14 -2.86
CA ASP A 108 13.45 5.31 -1.51
C ASP A 108 12.46 4.88 -0.43
N ALA A 109 11.16 5.05 -0.71
CA ALA A 109 10.08 4.54 0.14
C ALA A 109 8.95 3.93 -0.71
N VAL A 110 8.42 2.80 -0.24
CA VAL A 110 7.26 2.10 -0.81
C VAL A 110 6.20 2.02 0.27
N VAL A 111 4.98 2.47 -0.03
CA VAL A 111 3.84 2.39 0.90
C VAL A 111 2.81 1.45 0.32
N GLU A 112 2.57 0.35 1.01
CA GLU A 112 1.49 -0.61 0.78
C GLU A 112 0.51 -0.52 1.94
N ASN A 113 -0.71 -0.08 1.67
CA ASN A 113 -1.75 0.04 2.66
C ASN A 113 -3.01 -0.71 2.21
N ARG A 114 -3.16 -1.96 2.67
CA ARG A 114 -4.34 -2.80 2.45
C ARG A 114 -4.57 -3.26 1.00
N THR A 115 -3.60 -3.16 0.11
CA THR A 115 -3.73 -3.59 -1.29
C THR A 115 -3.61 -5.11 -1.41
N VAL A 116 -2.57 -5.72 -0.83
CA VAL A 116 -2.36 -7.18 -0.90
C VAL A 116 -3.58 -7.94 -0.35
N GLN A 117 -4.11 -7.54 0.80
CA GLN A 117 -5.30 -8.17 1.40
C GLN A 117 -6.58 -8.06 0.57
N SER A 118 -6.59 -7.16 -0.41
CA SER A 118 -7.71 -6.93 -1.32
C SER A 118 -7.65 -7.79 -2.57
N LEU A 119 -6.50 -8.40 -2.85
CA LEU A 119 -6.31 -9.39 -3.92
C LEU A 119 -6.76 -10.77 -3.48
N GLU A 120 -7.13 -11.61 -4.45
CA GLU A 120 -7.34 -13.02 -4.14
C GLU A 120 -6.04 -13.66 -3.64
N PRO A 121 -6.11 -14.56 -2.63
CA PRO A 121 -4.91 -15.14 -2.00
C PRO A 121 -3.94 -15.83 -2.96
N VAL A 122 -4.42 -16.29 -4.10
CA VAL A 122 -3.57 -16.91 -5.15
C VAL A 122 -2.58 -15.91 -5.76
N HIS A 123 -2.85 -14.62 -5.67
CA HIS A 123 -2.00 -13.54 -6.20
C HIS A 123 -1.04 -12.93 -5.19
N TRP A 124 -1.16 -13.26 -3.89
CA TRP A 124 -0.40 -12.57 -2.84
C TRP A 124 1.11 -12.71 -2.99
N SER A 125 1.61 -13.91 -3.24
CA SER A 125 3.06 -14.13 -3.40
C SER A 125 3.63 -13.33 -4.56
N HIS A 126 2.91 -13.23 -5.67
CA HIS A 126 3.32 -12.42 -6.81
C HIS A 126 3.28 -10.92 -6.48
N ALA A 127 2.16 -10.41 -5.96
CA ALA A 127 2.05 -9.00 -5.59
C ALA A 127 3.11 -8.57 -4.55
N ILE A 128 3.39 -9.42 -3.55
CA ILE A 128 4.43 -9.17 -2.55
C ILE A 128 5.80 -9.08 -3.19
N ALA A 129 6.12 -9.98 -4.13
CA ALA A 129 7.39 -9.95 -4.85
C ALA A 129 7.54 -8.67 -5.69
N GLU A 130 6.50 -8.27 -6.44
CA GLU A 130 6.46 -7.03 -7.21
C GLU A 130 6.65 -5.80 -6.31
N ILE A 131 5.89 -5.72 -5.20
CA ILE A 131 6.01 -4.61 -4.25
C ILE A 131 7.41 -4.55 -3.63
N ALA A 132 7.96 -5.70 -3.25
CA ALA A 132 9.30 -5.76 -2.71
C ALA A 132 10.34 -5.30 -3.75
N ALA A 133 10.20 -5.69 -5.02
CA ALA A 133 11.13 -5.32 -6.10
C ALA A 133 11.22 -3.80 -6.28
N LEU A 134 10.18 -3.03 -6.00
CA LEU A 134 10.18 -1.57 -6.09
C LEU A 134 11.21 -0.90 -5.18
N VAL A 135 11.53 -1.50 -4.02
CA VAL A 135 12.35 -0.88 -2.98
C VAL A 135 13.80 -0.75 -3.43
N ALA A 136 14.31 0.48 -3.48
CA ALA A 136 15.70 0.76 -3.81
C ALA A 136 16.67 0.18 -2.76
N PRO A 137 17.93 -0.10 -3.12
CA PRO A 137 18.98 -0.42 -2.15
C PRO A 137 19.06 0.67 -1.07
N GLY A 138 18.95 0.28 0.21
CA GLY A 138 18.84 1.20 1.37
C GLY A 138 17.45 1.79 1.58
N GLY A 139 16.52 1.60 0.66
CA GLY A 139 15.13 2.06 0.76
C GLY A 139 14.30 1.26 1.75
N VAL A 140 13.11 1.76 2.03
CA VAL A 140 12.19 1.20 3.04
C VAL A 140 10.83 0.87 2.42
N ALA A 141 10.14 -0.12 2.99
CA ALA A 141 8.73 -0.37 2.72
C ALA A 141 7.93 -0.27 4.02
N PHE A 142 6.81 0.43 3.97
CA PHE A 142 5.76 0.42 4.98
C PHE A 142 4.61 -0.42 4.47
N VAL A 143 4.27 -1.47 5.20
CA VAL A 143 3.18 -2.39 4.87
C VAL A 143 2.15 -2.37 5.99
N ARG A 144 0.90 -2.15 5.64
CA ARG A 144 -0.22 -2.22 6.56
C ARG A 144 -1.32 -3.12 6.03
N CYS A 145 -1.80 -4.04 6.87
CA CYS A 145 -2.89 -4.94 6.52
C CYS A 145 -3.76 -5.28 7.75
N PHE A 146 -4.91 -5.89 7.51
CA PHE A 146 -5.64 -6.59 8.57
C PHE A 146 -4.87 -7.84 8.96
N GLY A 147 -4.81 -8.10 10.27
CA GLY A 147 -4.06 -9.21 10.82
C GLY A 147 -4.95 -10.38 11.26
N ARG A 148 -4.43 -11.59 11.11
CA ARG A 148 -4.97 -12.82 11.69
C ARG A 148 -3.87 -13.70 12.26
N ASP A 149 -4.21 -14.66 13.11
CA ASP A 149 -3.28 -15.69 13.52
C ASP A 149 -2.96 -16.64 12.36
N ASP A 150 -1.77 -17.24 12.38
CA ASP A 150 -1.30 -18.10 11.29
C ASP A 150 -2.24 -19.28 11.00
N ASP A 151 -2.85 -19.82 12.04
CA ASP A 151 -3.74 -20.98 11.95
C ASP A 151 -5.23 -20.57 11.86
N ALA A 152 -5.54 -19.29 11.95
CA ALA A 152 -6.91 -18.80 11.80
C ALA A 152 -7.35 -18.85 10.32
N PRO A 153 -8.63 -19.15 10.04
CA PRO A 153 -9.13 -19.13 8.68
C PRO A 153 -9.09 -17.69 8.10
N ARG A 154 -8.79 -17.57 6.80
CA ARG A 154 -8.78 -16.28 6.10
C ARG A 154 -10.16 -15.66 5.92
N GLY A 155 -11.22 -16.44 6.10
CA GLY A 155 -12.57 -16.06 5.68
C GLY A 155 -12.78 -16.26 4.17
N ASN A 156 -14.01 -15.99 3.72
CA ASN A 156 -14.45 -16.29 2.34
C ASN A 156 -14.66 -15.03 1.49
N THR A 157 -14.43 -13.85 2.05
CA THR A 157 -14.71 -12.56 1.38
C THR A 157 -13.59 -11.56 1.61
N ARG A 158 -13.44 -10.65 0.64
CA ARG A 158 -12.56 -9.47 0.75
C ARG A 158 -13.00 -8.53 1.87
N PRO A 159 -12.04 -7.84 2.50
CA PRO A 159 -10.60 -8.05 2.45
C PRO A 159 -10.19 -9.30 3.24
N TRP A 160 -9.18 -10.03 2.78
CA TRP A 160 -8.66 -11.20 3.49
C TRP A 160 -7.53 -10.82 4.43
N PRO A 161 -7.68 -10.97 5.75
CA PRO A 161 -6.59 -10.68 6.69
C PRO A 161 -5.35 -11.52 6.40
N LEU A 162 -4.18 -10.92 6.49
CA LEU A 162 -2.90 -11.61 6.36
C LEU A 162 -2.44 -12.13 7.72
N SER A 163 -1.73 -13.27 7.70
CA SER A 163 -1.01 -13.78 8.85
C SER A 163 0.48 -13.36 8.80
N ARG A 164 1.21 -13.61 9.88
CA ARG A 164 2.67 -13.45 9.89
C ARG A 164 3.34 -14.30 8.82
N ARG A 165 2.84 -15.51 8.61
CA ARG A 165 3.35 -16.42 7.57
C ARG A 165 3.15 -15.86 6.16
N ASP A 166 2.03 -15.20 5.90
CA ASP A 166 1.78 -14.57 4.59
C ASP A 166 2.76 -13.40 4.33
N LEU A 167 3.18 -12.68 5.39
CA LEU A 167 4.11 -11.54 5.32
C LEU A 167 5.59 -11.96 5.14
N ILE A 168 5.96 -13.23 5.37
CA ILE A 168 7.31 -13.76 5.12
C ILE A 168 7.73 -13.52 3.67
N GLY A 169 6.79 -13.51 2.72
CA GLY A 169 7.06 -13.24 1.32
C GLY A 169 7.89 -11.96 1.06
N PHE A 170 7.76 -10.94 1.90
CA PHE A 170 8.61 -9.73 1.78
C PHE A 170 10.07 -10.01 2.12
N THR A 171 10.32 -10.83 3.13
CA THR A 171 11.70 -11.24 3.48
C THR A 171 12.27 -12.23 2.49
N ASP A 172 11.47 -13.15 1.97
CA ASP A 172 11.88 -14.07 0.89
C ASP A 172 12.23 -13.31 -0.40
N ALA A 173 11.60 -12.16 -0.63
CA ALA A 173 11.93 -11.25 -1.72
C ALA A 173 13.13 -10.30 -1.42
N GLY A 174 13.89 -10.57 -0.35
CA GLY A 174 15.17 -9.91 -0.03
C GLY A 174 15.03 -8.61 0.77
N LEU A 175 13.89 -8.37 1.41
CA LEU A 175 13.76 -7.28 2.38
C LEU A 175 14.07 -7.81 3.80
N VAL A 176 14.56 -6.91 4.67
CA VAL A 176 14.80 -7.18 6.09
C VAL A 176 13.73 -6.51 6.91
N GLU A 177 13.04 -7.26 7.76
CA GLU A 177 12.05 -6.69 8.69
C GLU A 177 12.77 -5.86 9.78
N GLU A 178 12.40 -4.59 9.90
CA GLU A 178 12.94 -3.68 10.93
C GLU A 178 11.99 -3.52 12.12
N ALA A 179 10.69 -3.59 11.86
CA ALA A 179 9.69 -3.47 12.91
C ALA A 179 8.40 -4.15 12.51
N PHE A 180 7.75 -4.74 13.49
CA PHE A 180 6.40 -5.30 13.38
C PHE A 180 5.55 -4.84 14.55
N ALA A 181 4.33 -4.45 14.27
CA ALA A 181 3.35 -4.19 15.31
C ALA A 181 2.00 -4.84 14.97
N ASP A 182 1.43 -5.48 15.98
CA ASP A 182 0.12 -6.09 15.97
C ASP A 182 -0.75 -5.30 16.97
N ARG A 183 -1.79 -4.69 16.47
CA ARG A 183 -2.65 -3.82 17.28
C ARG A 183 -4.11 -4.17 17.08
N ALA A 184 -4.88 -4.14 18.19
CA ALA A 184 -6.33 -4.08 18.06
C ALA A 184 -6.72 -2.81 17.32
N ASP A 185 -7.57 -2.94 16.32
CA ASP A 185 -8.10 -1.82 15.55
C ASP A 185 -9.58 -1.64 15.89
N PRO A 186 -9.92 -0.69 16.79
CA PRO A 186 -11.28 -0.53 17.26
C PRO A 186 -12.24 -0.05 16.15
N GLU A 187 -11.75 0.65 15.13
CA GLU A 187 -12.58 1.10 14.02
C GLU A 187 -12.99 -0.07 13.11
N LEU A 188 -12.13 -1.07 13.01
CA LEU A 188 -12.34 -2.23 12.14
C LEU A 188 -12.85 -3.46 12.90
N ARG A 189 -13.03 -3.38 14.22
CA ARG A 189 -13.37 -4.52 15.11
C ARG A 189 -12.47 -5.74 14.88
N GLY A 190 -11.18 -5.50 14.60
CA GLY A 190 -10.22 -6.53 14.24
C GLY A 190 -8.80 -6.18 14.66
N ARG A 191 -7.83 -6.78 14.00
CA ARG A 191 -6.39 -6.55 14.20
C ARG A 191 -5.80 -5.86 12.99
N SER A 192 -4.86 -4.94 13.21
CA SER A 192 -4.02 -4.33 12.19
C SER A 192 -2.58 -4.72 12.41
N PHE A 193 -1.95 -5.21 11.37
CA PHE A 193 -0.49 -5.34 11.29
C PHE A 193 0.09 -4.13 10.60
N THR A 194 1.17 -3.61 11.15
CA THR A 194 2.05 -2.66 10.47
C THR A 194 3.45 -3.22 10.49
N VAL A 195 4.09 -3.27 9.34
CA VAL A 195 5.45 -3.80 9.20
C VAL A 195 6.30 -2.80 8.46
N ARG A 196 7.53 -2.63 8.91
CA ARG A 196 8.56 -1.87 8.19
C ARG A 196 9.64 -2.84 7.74
N TYR A 197 9.98 -2.71 6.48
CA TYR A 197 11.05 -3.47 5.87
C TYR A 197 12.10 -2.52 5.30
N ARG A 198 13.32 -3.01 5.15
CA ARG A 198 14.42 -2.33 4.46
C ARG A 198 15.06 -3.25 3.45
N ARG A 199 15.43 -2.73 2.30
CA ARG A 199 16.36 -3.41 1.40
C ARG A 199 17.79 -3.08 1.82
N ALA A 200 18.61 -4.11 1.96
CA ALA A 200 20.03 -3.90 2.27
C ALA A 200 20.68 -2.94 1.24
N PRO A 201 21.58 -2.06 1.66
CA PRO A 201 22.38 -1.29 0.71
C PRO A 201 23.26 -2.23 -0.13
N PRO A 202 23.73 -1.81 -1.30
CA PRO A 202 24.66 -2.61 -2.07
C PRO A 202 25.90 -2.87 -1.23
N THR A 203 26.39 -4.10 -1.27
CA THR A 203 27.71 -4.43 -0.70
C THR A 203 28.77 -3.65 -1.47
N ALA A 204 29.61 -2.91 -0.75
CA ALA A 204 30.71 -2.15 -1.31
C ALA A 204 31.74 -3.08 -1.97
#